data_9f3bd7946da68bf731cd2d2a7da66f40
#
_entry.id   9f3bd7946da68bf731cd2d2a7da66f40
#
_cell.length_a   1.000
_cell.length_b   1.000
_cell.length_c   1.000
_cell.angle_alpha   90.00
_cell.angle_beta   90.00
_cell.angle_gamma   90.00
#
_symmetry.space_group_name_H-M   'P 1'
#
loop_
_entity.id
_entity.type
_entity.pdbx_description
1 polymer ?
#
loop_
_entity_poly.entity_id
_entity_poly.type
_entity_poly.pdbx_seq_one_letter_code
_entity_poly.pdbx_strand_id
1 'polypeptide(L)'
;MYENELYHYGVLGMKWGVRRYQNPDGSLTNSGKKHISKEYKRQSIKTMKSLEKKYNSMYVNSYNKAADYMNSGGIDKFNKAQRKKYGENYSTRDGYTKDYSKNFDNILTKYMNQSLNDFYKNSKSYQKSKALVEKYNMTDWNELAKSNEEKIAELRRIVEKNH
;
A
#
# COMPACT_ATOMS: atom_id res chain seq x y z
N MET A 1 40.92 -39.28 -9.81
CA MET A 1 40.05 -38.14 -10.20
C MET A 1 38.85 -38.21 -9.28
N TYR A 2 38.91 -37.47 -8.18
CA TYR A 2 37.82 -37.48 -7.19
C TYR A 2 36.81 -36.41 -7.61
N GLU A 3 35.63 -36.88 -7.99
CA GLU A 3 34.48 -36.00 -8.30
C GLU A 3 34.11 -35.21 -7.05
N ASN A 4 33.96 -33.90 -7.21
CA ASN A 4 33.53 -33.00 -6.18
C ASN A 4 32.09 -33.37 -5.75
N GLU A 5 31.94 -34.17 -4.71
CA GLU A 5 30.68 -34.40 -4.05
C GLU A 5 30.26 -33.10 -3.34
N LEU A 6 29.38 -32.36 -3.96
CA LEU A 6 28.67 -31.25 -3.32
C LEU A 6 27.76 -31.80 -2.23
N TYR A 7 28.25 -31.77 -1.00
CA TYR A 7 27.41 -32.06 0.17
C TYR A 7 26.33 -30.98 0.34
N HIS A 8 25.13 -31.30 -0.10
CA HIS A 8 23.97 -30.53 0.30
C HIS A 8 23.63 -30.87 1.74
N TYR A 9 23.90 -29.97 2.68
CA TYR A 9 23.29 -29.99 4.00
C TYR A 9 21.81 -29.68 3.85
N GLY A 10 21.02 -30.68 3.48
CA GLY A 10 19.60 -30.55 3.17
C GLY A 10 18.80 -31.64 3.86
N VAL A 11 17.66 -31.30 4.30
CA VAL A 11 16.59 -32.05 4.92
C VAL A 11 16.68 -33.58 4.69
N LEU A 12 16.86 -34.34 5.75
CA LEU A 12 16.84 -35.81 5.78
C LEU A 12 15.66 -36.35 4.95
N GLY A 13 15.95 -37.21 3.98
CA GLY A 13 14.94 -37.91 3.15
C GLY A 13 14.72 -37.32 1.75
N MET A 14 15.43 -36.29 1.31
CA MET A 14 15.34 -35.83 -0.07
C MET A 14 16.27 -36.63 -1.00
N LYS A 15 15.72 -37.19 -2.07
CA LYS A 15 16.51 -37.77 -3.17
C LYS A 15 17.31 -36.64 -3.85
N TRP A 16 18.56 -36.93 -4.17
CA TRP A 16 19.42 -36.04 -4.96
C TRP A 16 18.69 -35.53 -6.21
N GLY A 17 18.78 -34.25 -6.48
CA GLY A 17 18.16 -33.62 -7.66
C GLY A 17 16.69 -33.24 -7.54
N VAL A 18 15.99 -33.61 -6.47
CA VAL A 18 14.58 -33.23 -6.28
C VAL A 18 14.47 -32.13 -5.24
N ARG A 19 14.26 -30.90 -5.70
CA ARG A 19 13.90 -29.80 -4.81
C ARG A 19 12.46 -29.96 -4.34
N ARG A 20 12.24 -29.97 -3.03
CA ARG A 20 10.89 -30.18 -2.43
C ARG A 20 9.82 -29.29 -3.03
N TYR A 21 10.17 -28.07 -3.45
CA TYR A 21 9.24 -27.04 -3.89
C TYR A 21 9.42 -26.62 -5.36
N GLN A 22 10.43 -27.14 -6.04
CA GLN A 22 10.71 -26.81 -7.44
C GLN A 22 10.99 -28.07 -8.25
N ASN A 23 10.43 -28.10 -9.45
CA ASN A 23 10.77 -29.08 -10.47
C ASN A 23 12.18 -28.83 -11.06
N PRO A 24 12.77 -29.77 -11.78
CA PRO A 24 14.08 -29.57 -12.43
C PRO A 24 14.12 -28.38 -13.39
N ASP A 25 13.01 -28.05 -14.03
CA ASP A 25 12.83 -26.90 -14.94
C ASP A 25 12.67 -25.55 -14.22
N GLY A 26 12.71 -25.55 -12.86
CA GLY A 26 12.56 -24.36 -12.05
C GLY A 26 11.11 -23.99 -11.73
N SER A 27 10.11 -24.65 -12.32
CA SER A 27 8.71 -24.45 -11.99
C SER A 27 8.37 -24.96 -10.59
N LEU A 28 7.28 -24.44 -10.00
CA LEU A 28 6.85 -24.87 -8.68
C LEU A 28 6.11 -26.21 -8.71
N THR A 29 6.46 -27.12 -7.81
CA THR A 29 5.64 -28.30 -7.50
C THR A 29 4.33 -27.86 -6.86
N ASN A 30 3.33 -28.76 -6.77
CA ASN A 30 2.07 -28.47 -6.06
C ASN A 30 2.30 -28.14 -4.58
N SER A 31 3.28 -28.79 -3.94
CA SER A 31 3.69 -28.44 -2.57
C SER A 31 4.37 -27.09 -2.52
N GLY A 32 5.14 -26.71 -3.54
CA GLY A 32 5.76 -25.41 -3.71
C GLY A 32 4.73 -24.31 -3.85
N LYS A 33 3.73 -24.49 -4.71
CA LYS A 33 2.62 -23.52 -4.88
C LYS A 33 1.88 -23.28 -3.56
N LYS A 34 1.53 -24.34 -2.82
CA LYS A 34 0.90 -24.23 -1.50
C LYS A 34 1.79 -23.50 -0.48
N HIS A 35 3.09 -23.80 -0.47
CA HIS A 35 4.06 -23.15 0.44
C HIS A 35 4.18 -21.65 0.16
N ILE A 36 4.34 -21.27 -1.10
CA ILE A 36 4.45 -19.87 -1.51
C ILE A 36 3.16 -19.10 -1.24
N SER A 37 1.98 -19.66 -1.55
CA SER A 37 0.68 -19.06 -1.23
C SER A 37 0.51 -18.84 0.27
N LYS A 38 0.89 -19.80 1.10
CA LYS A 38 0.84 -19.67 2.57
C LYS A 38 1.77 -18.57 3.07
N GLU A 39 2.98 -18.50 2.54
CA GLU A 39 3.95 -17.46 2.92
C GLU A 39 3.49 -16.07 2.47
N TYR A 40 3.00 -15.95 1.24
CA TYR A 40 2.39 -14.74 0.73
C TYR A 40 1.26 -14.23 1.65
N LYS A 41 0.28 -15.09 1.96
CA LYS A 41 -0.83 -14.79 2.86
C LYS A 41 -0.33 -14.33 4.24
N ARG A 42 0.68 -15.02 4.79
CA ARG A 42 1.30 -14.66 6.09
C ARG A 42 1.91 -13.26 6.07
N GLN A 43 2.65 -12.92 5.02
CA GLN A 43 3.27 -11.59 4.89
C GLN A 43 2.22 -10.50 4.66
N SER A 44 1.18 -10.78 3.87
CA SER A 44 0.07 -9.86 3.63
C SER A 44 -0.69 -9.52 4.91
N ILE A 45 -1.04 -10.53 5.72
CA ILE A 45 -1.70 -10.33 7.02
C ILE A 45 -0.82 -9.47 7.96
N LYS A 46 0.51 -9.71 7.98
CA LYS A 46 1.44 -8.89 8.79
C LYS A 46 1.45 -7.44 8.32
N THR A 47 1.43 -7.21 7.01
CA THR A 47 1.38 -5.87 6.43
C THR A 47 0.10 -5.16 6.83
N MET A 48 -1.06 -5.81 6.69
CA MET A 48 -2.36 -5.24 7.04
C MET A 48 -2.45 -4.88 8.53
N LYS A 49 -2.06 -5.79 9.43
CA LYS A 49 -2.02 -5.51 10.87
C LYS A 49 -1.08 -4.36 11.24
N SER A 50 0.05 -4.22 10.54
CA SER A 50 0.97 -3.11 10.76
C SER A 50 0.42 -1.80 10.23
N LEU A 51 -0.28 -1.82 9.10
CA LEU A 51 -0.96 -0.66 8.53
C LEU A 51 -2.08 -0.18 9.45
N GLU A 52 -2.94 -1.08 9.90
CA GLU A 52 -4.04 -0.80 10.83
C GLU A 52 -3.55 -0.06 12.08
N LYS A 53 -2.48 -0.55 12.72
CA LYS A 53 -1.87 0.10 13.88
C LYS A 53 -1.35 1.51 13.62
N LYS A 54 -0.93 1.82 12.40
CA LYS A 54 -0.32 3.11 12.04
C LYS A 54 -1.30 4.06 11.37
N TYR A 55 -2.44 3.57 10.92
CA TYR A 55 -3.34 4.34 10.07
C TYR A 55 -3.79 5.65 10.72
N ASN A 56 -4.26 5.60 11.98
CA ASN A 56 -4.72 6.79 12.66
C ASN A 56 -3.62 7.86 12.79
N SER A 57 -2.40 7.45 13.13
CA SER A 57 -1.28 8.41 13.21
C SER A 57 -0.92 8.98 11.84
N MET A 58 -0.97 8.17 10.79
CA MET A 58 -0.75 8.62 9.41
C MET A 58 -1.82 9.61 8.96
N TYR A 59 -3.08 9.34 9.31
CA TYR A 59 -4.20 10.23 9.00
C TYR A 59 -4.05 11.58 9.70
N VAL A 60 -3.83 11.58 11.03
CA VAL A 60 -3.64 12.81 11.80
C VAL A 60 -2.46 13.62 11.28
N ASN A 61 -1.33 12.98 11.01
CA ASN A 61 -0.15 13.66 10.45
C ASN A 61 -0.43 14.25 9.06
N SER A 62 -1.18 13.53 8.22
CA SER A 62 -1.53 14.00 6.87
C SER A 62 -2.54 15.13 6.92
N TYR A 63 -3.49 15.07 7.86
CA TYR A 63 -4.46 16.15 8.11
C TYR A 63 -3.75 17.44 8.57
N ASN A 64 -2.83 17.33 9.54
CA ASN A 64 -2.06 18.49 10.02
C ASN A 64 -1.26 19.11 8.88
N LYS A 65 -0.57 18.31 8.06
CA LYS A 65 0.14 18.82 6.88
C LYS A 65 -0.78 19.51 5.88
N ALA A 66 -1.99 18.98 5.67
CA ALA A 66 -2.97 19.61 4.79
C ALA A 66 -3.46 20.96 5.36
N ALA A 67 -3.73 21.01 6.68
CA ALA A 67 -4.12 22.23 7.37
C ALA A 67 -2.99 23.27 7.33
N ASP A 68 -1.76 22.88 7.62
CA ASP A 68 -0.58 23.76 7.55
C ASP A 68 -0.37 24.31 6.13
N TYR A 69 -0.52 23.47 5.10
CA TYR A 69 -0.46 23.91 3.71
C TYR A 69 -1.53 24.97 3.42
N MET A 70 -2.77 24.74 3.84
CA MET A 70 -3.86 25.70 3.61
C MET A 70 -3.58 27.02 4.34
N ASN A 71 -3.14 26.96 5.59
CA ASN A 71 -2.84 28.14 6.40
C ASN A 71 -1.61 28.92 5.91
N SER A 72 -0.64 28.26 5.29
CA SER A 72 0.59 28.86 4.75
C SER A 72 0.45 29.45 3.33
N GLY A 73 -0.76 29.80 2.91
CA GLY A 73 -1.06 30.42 1.62
C GLY A 73 -1.81 29.53 0.63
N GLY A 74 -2.17 28.30 1.02
CA GLY A 74 -3.00 27.41 0.21
C GLY A 74 -4.40 27.97 -0.01
N ILE A 75 -4.98 28.61 1.01
CA ILE A 75 -6.28 29.31 0.94
C ILE A 75 -6.21 30.45 -0.09
N ASP A 76 -5.16 31.25 -0.07
CA ASP A 76 -5.01 32.39 -1.00
C ASP A 76 -4.87 31.90 -2.43
N LYS A 77 -4.07 30.83 -2.63
CA LYS A 77 -3.94 30.20 -3.96
C LYS A 77 -5.27 29.65 -4.46
N PHE A 78 -6.03 28.97 -3.58
CA PHE A 78 -7.36 28.47 -3.91
C PHE A 78 -8.29 29.61 -4.29
N ASN A 79 -8.41 30.65 -3.45
CA ASN A 79 -9.28 31.80 -3.69
C ASN A 79 -8.92 32.51 -4.99
N LYS A 80 -7.63 32.77 -5.24
CA LYS A 80 -7.16 33.38 -6.48
C LYS A 80 -7.53 32.55 -7.73
N ALA A 81 -7.37 31.26 -7.68
CA ALA A 81 -7.73 30.38 -8.78
C ALA A 81 -9.25 30.37 -9.04
N GLN A 82 -10.04 30.35 -7.99
CA GLN A 82 -11.51 30.34 -8.10
C GLN A 82 -12.07 31.68 -8.55
N ARG A 83 -11.54 32.81 -8.05
CA ARG A 83 -11.93 34.14 -8.52
C ARG A 83 -11.61 34.33 -10.01
N LYS A 84 -10.47 33.83 -10.47
CA LYS A 84 -10.15 33.84 -11.91
C LYS A 84 -11.18 33.10 -12.76
N LYS A 85 -11.75 32.01 -12.21
CA LYS A 85 -12.70 31.16 -12.92
C LYS A 85 -14.16 31.66 -12.81
N TYR A 86 -14.54 32.18 -11.66
CA TYR A 86 -15.95 32.45 -11.31
C TYR A 86 -16.24 33.92 -10.96
N GLY A 87 -15.24 34.80 -10.97
CA GLY A 87 -15.38 36.23 -10.67
C GLY A 87 -14.96 36.60 -9.24
N GLU A 88 -14.80 37.90 -8.98
CA GLU A 88 -14.27 38.44 -7.72
C GLU A 88 -15.10 38.07 -6.47
N ASN A 89 -16.40 37.91 -6.62
CA ASN A 89 -17.31 37.57 -5.52
C ASN A 89 -17.40 36.08 -5.23
N TYR A 90 -16.45 35.28 -5.73
CA TYR A 90 -16.50 33.83 -5.57
C TYR A 90 -16.60 33.40 -4.09
N SER A 91 -15.89 34.05 -3.17
CA SER A 91 -15.87 33.68 -1.74
C SER A 91 -17.23 33.86 -1.04
N THR A 92 -18.14 34.63 -1.63
CA THR A 92 -19.50 34.83 -1.13
C THR A 92 -20.59 34.06 -1.88
N ARG A 93 -20.16 33.24 -2.88
CA ARG A 93 -21.07 32.43 -3.68
C ARG A 93 -21.58 31.20 -2.91
N ASP A 94 -22.81 30.79 -3.29
CA ASP A 94 -23.27 29.44 -2.97
C ASP A 94 -22.30 28.38 -3.50
N GLY A 95 -21.96 27.43 -2.66
CA GLY A 95 -21.03 26.35 -3.00
C GLY A 95 -19.55 26.62 -2.68
N TYR A 96 -19.16 27.84 -2.21
CA TYR A 96 -17.79 28.09 -1.77
C TYR A 96 -17.29 27.08 -0.75
N THR A 97 -18.05 26.80 0.29
CA THR A 97 -17.71 25.84 1.34
C THR A 97 -17.50 24.43 0.76
N LYS A 98 -18.37 24.03 -0.18
CA LYS A 98 -18.27 22.73 -0.86
C LYS A 98 -17.00 22.63 -1.70
N ASP A 99 -16.68 23.66 -2.48
CA ASP A 99 -15.48 23.69 -3.30
C ASP A 99 -14.20 23.72 -2.43
N TYR A 100 -14.24 24.47 -1.32
CA TYR A 100 -13.15 24.51 -0.36
C TYR A 100 -12.91 23.15 0.30
N SER A 101 -13.97 22.50 0.78
CA SER A 101 -13.89 21.16 1.38
C SER A 101 -13.31 20.15 0.40
N LYS A 102 -13.78 20.15 -0.84
CA LYS A 102 -13.25 19.29 -1.91
C LYS A 102 -11.77 19.55 -2.17
N ASN A 103 -11.33 20.82 -2.18
CA ASN A 103 -9.94 21.18 -2.34
C ASN A 103 -9.09 20.67 -1.17
N PHE A 104 -9.56 20.84 0.06
CA PHE A 104 -8.89 20.32 1.25
C PHE A 104 -8.77 18.80 1.22
N ASP A 105 -9.84 18.08 0.85
CA ASP A 105 -9.85 16.63 0.71
C ASP A 105 -8.83 16.12 -0.32
N ASN A 106 -8.68 16.84 -1.44
CA ASN A 106 -7.68 16.51 -2.45
C ASN A 106 -6.24 16.64 -1.90
N ILE A 107 -5.99 17.69 -1.12
CA ILE A 107 -4.69 17.93 -0.48
C ILE A 107 -4.43 16.87 0.59
N LEU A 108 -5.41 16.58 1.44
CA LEU A 108 -5.34 15.52 2.43
C LEU A 108 -5.06 14.16 1.78
N THR A 109 -5.77 13.83 0.72
CA THR A 109 -5.57 12.59 -0.05
C THR A 109 -4.15 12.49 -0.60
N LYS A 110 -3.59 13.60 -1.11
CA LYS A 110 -2.19 13.66 -1.56
C LYS A 110 -1.22 13.29 -0.42
N TYR A 111 -1.36 13.88 0.75
CA TYR A 111 -0.48 13.59 1.89
C TYR A 111 -0.70 12.17 2.44
N MET A 112 -1.95 11.67 2.44
CA MET A 112 -2.23 10.28 2.79
C MET A 112 -1.57 9.30 1.83
N ASN A 113 -1.63 9.54 0.52
CA ASN A 113 -0.96 8.71 -0.48
C ASN A 113 0.56 8.69 -0.29
N GLN A 114 1.17 9.83 0.02
CA GLN A 114 2.59 9.90 0.35
C GLN A 114 2.92 9.02 1.58
N SER A 115 2.16 9.18 2.65
CA SER A 115 2.35 8.40 3.89
C SER A 115 2.17 6.88 3.67
N LEU A 116 1.19 6.47 2.83
CA LEU A 116 0.99 5.08 2.46
C LEU A 116 2.14 4.54 1.61
N ASN A 117 2.61 5.29 0.64
CA ASN A 117 3.74 4.91 -0.20
C ASN A 117 5.01 4.72 0.65
N ASP A 118 5.27 5.63 1.59
CA ASP A 118 6.39 5.51 2.52
C ASP A 118 6.23 4.30 3.44
N PHE A 119 5.01 4.03 3.92
CA PHE A 119 4.72 2.82 4.69
C PHE A 119 5.04 1.56 3.89
N TYR A 120 4.54 1.43 2.66
CA TYR A 120 4.78 0.25 1.84
C TYR A 120 6.24 0.10 1.45
N LYS A 121 6.93 1.20 1.13
CA LYS A 121 8.36 1.20 0.83
C LYS A 121 9.19 0.68 2.01
N ASN A 122 8.82 1.03 3.23
CA ASN A 122 9.56 0.67 4.45
C ASN A 122 9.04 -0.63 5.12
N SER A 123 7.94 -1.20 4.67
CA SER A 123 7.36 -2.41 5.24
C SER A 123 8.08 -3.67 4.75
N LYS A 124 8.89 -4.29 5.61
CA LYS A 124 9.59 -5.54 5.29
C LYS A 124 8.65 -6.68 4.86
N SER A 125 7.45 -6.76 5.47
CA SER A 125 6.46 -7.79 5.13
C SER A 125 5.84 -7.53 3.74
N TYR A 126 5.56 -6.27 3.40
CA TYR A 126 5.08 -5.89 2.07
C TYR A 126 6.14 -6.20 1.00
N GLN A 127 7.39 -5.80 1.22
CA GLN A 127 8.47 -6.06 0.26
C GLN A 127 8.68 -7.57 0.03
N LYS A 128 8.54 -8.38 1.09
CA LYS A 128 8.59 -9.85 0.96
C LYS A 128 7.43 -10.40 0.15
N SER A 129 6.19 -9.95 0.39
CA SER A 129 5.04 -10.40 -0.39
C SER A 129 5.14 -9.96 -1.85
N LYS A 130 5.58 -8.73 -2.11
CA LYS A 130 5.84 -8.21 -3.45
C LYS A 130 6.87 -9.05 -4.21
N ALA A 131 8.01 -9.34 -3.58
CA ALA A 131 9.05 -10.18 -4.16
C ALA A 131 8.58 -11.61 -4.50
N LEU A 132 7.68 -12.19 -3.69
CA LEU A 132 7.08 -13.49 -3.99
C LEU A 132 6.20 -13.43 -5.24
N VAL A 133 5.40 -12.38 -5.38
CA VAL A 133 4.54 -12.17 -6.55
C VAL A 133 5.37 -12.01 -7.82
N GLU A 134 6.37 -11.14 -7.78
CA GLU A 134 7.26 -10.90 -8.93
C GLU A 134 8.01 -12.18 -9.33
N LYS A 135 8.59 -12.88 -8.36
CA LYS A 135 9.37 -14.09 -8.60
C LYS A 135 8.58 -15.25 -9.20
N TYR A 136 7.31 -15.40 -8.77
CA TYR A 136 6.50 -16.56 -9.13
C TYR A 136 5.32 -16.22 -10.04
N ASN A 137 5.26 -14.98 -10.55
CA ASN A 137 4.20 -14.47 -11.42
C ASN A 137 2.79 -14.81 -10.89
N MET A 138 2.55 -14.49 -9.62
CA MET A 138 1.28 -14.80 -8.95
C MET A 138 0.19 -13.84 -9.44
N THR A 139 -0.89 -14.39 -9.97
CA THR A 139 -2.00 -13.61 -10.54
C THR A 139 -2.95 -13.00 -9.50
N ASP A 140 -2.94 -13.49 -8.26
CA ASP A 140 -3.82 -13.05 -7.16
C ASP A 140 -3.35 -11.73 -6.48
N TRP A 141 -2.43 -11.04 -7.13
CA TRP A 141 -1.92 -9.74 -6.69
C TRP A 141 -3.00 -8.66 -6.64
N ASN A 142 -4.09 -8.82 -7.40
CA ASN A 142 -5.15 -7.81 -7.52
C ASN A 142 -5.86 -7.46 -6.22
N GLU A 143 -5.92 -8.35 -5.23
CA GLU A 143 -6.52 -8.03 -3.92
C GLU A 143 -5.65 -7.07 -3.07
N LEU A 144 -4.32 -7.11 -3.23
CA LEU A 144 -3.41 -6.16 -2.56
C LEU A 144 -3.19 -4.89 -3.38
N ALA A 145 -3.44 -4.96 -4.67
CA ALA A 145 -3.36 -3.85 -5.61
C ALA A 145 -4.68 -3.08 -5.74
N LYS A 146 -5.66 -3.27 -4.83
CA LYS A 146 -6.70 -2.25 -4.64
C LYS A 146 -6.03 -0.90 -4.59
N SER A 147 -6.49 0.03 -5.38
CA SER A 147 -5.91 1.37 -5.44
C SER A 147 -5.77 1.94 -4.02
N ASN A 148 -4.79 2.77 -3.77
CA ASN A 148 -4.67 3.42 -2.48
C ASN A 148 -5.97 4.16 -2.10
N GLU A 149 -6.73 4.62 -3.07
CA GLU A 149 -8.04 5.26 -2.91
C GLU A 149 -9.09 4.31 -2.35
N GLU A 150 -9.17 3.07 -2.85
CA GLU A 150 -10.10 2.07 -2.32
C GLU A 150 -9.76 1.68 -0.88
N LYS A 151 -8.46 1.54 -0.57
CA LYS A 151 -7.99 1.27 0.79
C LYS A 151 -8.29 2.42 1.75
N ILE A 152 -8.08 3.65 1.31
CA ILE A 152 -8.43 4.85 2.08
C ILE A 152 -9.94 4.92 2.30
N ALA A 153 -10.75 4.63 1.29
CA ALA A 153 -12.21 4.63 1.39
C ALA A 153 -12.70 3.55 2.37
N GLU A 154 -12.14 2.34 2.32
CA GLU A 154 -12.48 1.26 3.26
C GLU A 154 -12.09 1.60 4.70
N LEU A 155 -10.92 2.18 4.90
CA LEU A 155 -10.46 2.59 6.23
C LEU A 155 -11.24 3.78 6.77
N ARG A 156 -11.67 4.73 5.94
CA ARG A 156 -12.60 5.80 6.35
C ARG A 156 -13.93 5.23 6.87
N ARG A 157 -14.53 4.26 6.17
CA ARG A 157 -15.76 3.59 6.61
C ARG A 157 -15.60 2.87 7.96
N ILE A 158 -14.42 2.30 8.23
CA ILE A 158 -14.13 1.65 9.51
C ILE A 158 -14.03 2.69 10.64
N VAL A 159 -13.38 3.82 10.38
CA VAL A 159 -13.27 4.92 11.36
C VAL A 159 -14.65 5.53 11.64
N GLU A 160 -15.47 5.78 10.62
CA GLU A 160 -16.81 6.33 10.75
C GLU A 160 -17.79 5.41 11.49
N LYS A 161 -17.61 4.10 11.45
CA LYS A 161 -18.44 3.13 12.19
C LYS A 161 -18.07 3.01 13.67
N ASN A 162 -16.89 3.48 14.07
CA ASN A 162 -16.38 3.38 15.44
C ASN A 162 -16.47 4.71 16.21
N HIS A 163 -17.13 5.71 15.61
CA HIS A 163 -17.56 6.97 16.23
C HIS A 163 -19.08 7.11 16.17
#